data_3c4fba2a6769518887e2bcac49f555a1
#
_entry.id   3c4fba2a6769518887e2bcac49f555a1
#
_cell.length_a   1.000
_cell.length_b   1.000
_cell.length_c   1.000
_cell.angle_alpha   90.00
_cell.angle_beta   90.00
_cell.angle_gamma   90.00
#
_symmetry.space_group_name_H-M   'P 1'
#
loop_
_entity.id
_entity.type
_entity.pdbx_description
1 polymer ?
#
loop_
_entity_poly.entity_id
_entity_poly.type
_entity_poly.pdbx_seq_one_letter_code
_entity_poly.pdbx_strand_id
1 'polypeptide(L)'
;FKEILDELKIPYKKGKSGLSVTAGSNLSSKLISAVCDSGVRILNMAEFKDLIFTDEKAEGIVIDWAPQLSLKDKMAAGIPTTLKSHAIIDATGIDARVCRILMEKGAIKPVKQEQVDIRASENLLLENTGNIYPGLAVTGMAVATIYGIPHGGLTLCSMLLSGRKVADEVIMFLSEIFLLSCKNR
;
A
#
# COMPACT_ATOMS: atom_id res chain seq x y z
N PHE A 1 -15.11 -2.46 -9.52
CA PHE A 1 -15.35 -1.58 -8.35
C PHE A 1 -16.71 -1.86 -7.69
N LYS A 2 -17.80 -1.89 -8.45
CA LYS A 2 -19.13 -2.21 -7.90
C LYS A 2 -19.15 -3.57 -7.22
N GLU A 3 -18.50 -4.57 -7.80
CA GLU A 3 -18.35 -5.90 -7.21
C GLU A 3 -17.76 -5.85 -5.81
N ILE A 4 -16.72 -5.03 -5.58
CA ILE A 4 -16.12 -4.84 -4.25
C ILE A 4 -17.12 -4.20 -3.27
N LEU A 5 -17.90 -3.22 -3.72
CA LEU A 5 -18.92 -2.59 -2.89
C LEU A 5 -20.05 -3.57 -2.53
N ASP A 6 -20.48 -4.37 -3.49
CA ASP A 6 -21.54 -5.37 -3.31
C ASP A 6 -21.07 -6.51 -2.39
N GLU A 7 -19.85 -7.01 -2.59
CA GLU A 7 -19.20 -8.03 -1.76
C GLU A 7 -19.10 -7.60 -0.28
N LEU A 8 -18.67 -6.37 -0.06
CA LEU A 8 -18.56 -5.78 1.28
C LEU A 8 -19.88 -5.20 1.81
N LYS A 9 -20.97 -5.34 1.06
CA LYS A 9 -22.30 -4.79 1.41
C LYS A 9 -22.24 -3.29 1.73
N ILE A 10 -21.51 -2.53 0.91
CA ILE A 10 -21.37 -1.09 1.05
C ILE A 10 -22.44 -0.41 0.23
N PRO A 11 -23.37 0.37 0.84
CA PRO A 11 -24.40 1.06 0.10
C PRO A 11 -23.81 2.18 -0.76
N TYR A 12 -24.25 2.27 -2.02
CA TYR A 12 -23.85 3.35 -2.93
C TYR A 12 -25.03 3.84 -3.76
N LYS A 13 -24.92 5.06 -4.25
CA LYS A 13 -25.91 5.69 -5.14
C LYS A 13 -25.26 6.05 -6.46
N LYS A 14 -25.99 5.98 -7.56
CA LYS A 14 -25.55 6.51 -8.84
C LYS A 14 -25.58 8.04 -8.80
N GLY A 15 -24.44 8.66 -9.01
CA GLY A 15 -24.31 10.11 -9.19
C GLY A 15 -24.72 10.56 -10.59
N LYS A 16 -24.88 11.86 -10.78
CA LYS A 16 -25.31 12.48 -12.06
C LYS A 16 -24.33 12.24 -13.22
N SER A 17 -23.05 12.02 -12.93
CA SER A 17 -21.97 11.76 -13.90
C SER A 17 -21.70 10.28 -14.18
N GLY A 18 -22.58 9.38 -13.76
CA GLY A 18 -22.37 7.93 -13.87
C GLY A 18 -21.44 7.36 -12.79
N LEU A 19 -20.83 8.20 -11.96
CA LEU A 19 -20.02 7.79 -10.83
C LEU A 19 -20.88 7.16 -9.72
N SER A 20 -20.33 6.19 -9.01
CA SER A 20 -20.96 5.66 -7.80
C SER A 20 -20.45 6.44 -6.58
N VAL A 21 -21.37 6.87 -5.73
CA VAL A 21 -21.08 7.68 -4.54
C VAL A 21 -21.51 6.91 -3.30
N THR A 22 -20.63 6.81 -2.34
CA THR A 22 -20.90 6.21 -1.03
C THR A 22 -20.42 7.12 0.10
N ALA A 23 -20.96 6.94 1.30
CA ALA A 23 -20.48 7.64 2.47
C ALA A 23 -19.11 7.08 2.90
N GLY A 24 -18.12 7.95 3.07
CA GLY A 24 -16.76 7.56 3.46
C GLY A 24 -16.72 6.76 4.77
N SER A 25 -17.55 7.13 5.75
CA SER A 25 -17.68 6.41 7.02
C SER A 25 -18.16 4.95 6.83
N ASN A 26 -19.15 4.74 5.95
CA ASN A 26 -19.64 3.40 5.65
C ASN A 26 -18.57 2.54 4.95
N LEU A 27 -17.86 3.13 4.00
CA LEU A 27 -16.77 2.45 3.31
C LEU A 27 -15.66 2.06 4.28
N SER A 28 -15.15 3.02 5.04
CA SER A 28 -14.03 2.78 5.97
C SER A 28 -14.38 1.74 7.04
N SER A 29 -15.58 1.83 7.65
CA SER A 29 -15.98 0.87 8.67
C SER A 29 -16.13 -0.55 8.12
N LYS A 30 -16.68 -0.70 6.91
CA LYS A 30 -16.85 -2.02 6.27
C LYS A 30 -15.50 -2.62 5.86
N LEU A 31 -14.58 -1.80 5.32
CA LEU A 31 -13.23 -2.25 5.00
C LEU A 31 -12.47 -2.71 6.25
N ILE A 32 -12.51 -1.92 7.33
CA ILE A 32 -11.87 -2.29 8.59
C ILE A 32 -12.47 -3.59 9.15
N SER A 33 -13.81 -3.71 9.17
CA SER A 33 -14.46 -4.94 9.62
C SER A 33 -14.01 -6.14 8.81
N ALA A 34 -14.01 -6.05 7.47
CA ALA A 34 -13.58 -7.13 6.59
C ALA A 34 -12.12 -7.54 6.85
N VAL A 35 -11.22 -6.58 7.09
CA VAL A 35 -9.83 -6.87 7.45
C VAL A 35 -9.75 -7.60 8.79
N CYS A 36 -10.49 -7.17 9.81
CA CYS A 36 -10.54 -7.84 11.11
C CYS A 36 -11.07 -9.28 10.99
N ASP A 37 -12.15 -9.45 10.23
CA ASP A 37 -12.81 -10.75 10.04
C ASP A 37 -11.94 -11.74 9.25
N SER A 38 -11.03 -11.24 8.41
CA SER A 38 -10.08 -12.07 7.66
C SER A 38 -8.88 -12.56 8.48
N GLY A 39 -8.77 -12.19 9.75
CA GLY A 39 -7.68 -12.58 10.64
C GLY A 39 -6.37 -11.81 10.43
N VAL A 40 -6.37 -10.76 9.61
CA VAL A 40 -5.22 -9.86 9.43
C VAL A 40 -5.00 -9.05 10.71
N ARG A 41 -3.75 -8.94 11.14
CA ARG A 41 -3.38 -8.11 12.29
C ARG A 41 -3.28 -6.64 11.87
N ILE A 42 -4.06 -5.80 12.53
CA ILE A 42 -3.93 -4.34 12.41
C ILE A 42 -3.07 -3.86 13.58
N LEU A 43 -1.92 -3.27 13.28
CA LEU A 43 -1.02 -2.68 14.26
C LEU A 43 -1.29 -1.18 14.36
N ASN A 44 -2.24 -0.82 15.21
CA ASN A 44 -2.52 0.59 15.48
C ASN A 44 -1.36 1.22 16.29
N MET A 45 -1.15 2.52 16.12
CA MET A 45 -0.11 3.29 16.80
C MET A 45 1.32 2.82 16.48
N ALA A 46 1.51 2.06 15.41
CA ALA A 46 2.80 1.72 14.87
C ALA A 46 3.21 2.76 13.81
N GLU A 47 4.38 3.34 13.97
CA GLU A 47 4.96 4.28 13.00
C GLU A 47 6.08 3.58 12.22
N PHE A 48 6.00 3.61 10.89
CA PHE A 48 7.08 3.13 10.03
C PHE A 48 8.31 4.04 10.18
N LYS A 49 9.48 3.44 10.42
CA LYS A 49 10.74 4.15 10.61
C LYS A 49 11.74 3.87 9.50
N ASP A 50 11.90 2.61 9.11
CA ASP A 50 12.91 2.24 8.11
C ASP A 50 12.54 0.95 7.37
N LEU A 51 13.19 0.72 6.23
CA LEU A 51 13.10 -0.47 5.41
C LEU A 51 14.36 -1.32 5.59
N ILE A 52 14.19 -2.61 5.86
CA ILE A 52 15.28 -3.57 5.88
C ILE A 52 15.38 -4.17 4.49
N PHE A 53 16.47 -3.93 3.81
CA PHE A 53 16.71 -4.46 2.47
C PHE A 53 18.22 -4.68 2.22
N THR A 54 18.49 -5.53 1.26
CA THR A 54 19.82 -5.78 0.67
C THR A 54 19.79 -5.34 -0.79
N ASP A 55 20.91 -5.42 -1.49
CA ASP A 55 20.94 -5.16 -2.94
C ASP A 55 20.07 -6.14 -3.74
N GLU A 56 19.69 -7.27 -3.12
CA GLU A 56 18.91 -8.31 -3.77
C GLU A 56 17.40 -8.18 -3.50
N LYS A 57 16.98 -7.77 -2.29
CA LYS A 57 15.55 -7.73 -1.92
C LYS A 57 15.24 -6.93 -0.66
N ALA A 58 13.97 -6.56 -0.53
CA ALA A 58 13.38 -6.09 0.72
C ALA A 58 13.03 -7.28 1.63
N GLU A 59 13.41 -7.19 2.91
CA GLU A 59 13.32 -8.31 3.87
C GLU A 59 12.47 -8.01 5.09
N GLY A 60 12.08 -6.76 5.31
CA GLY A 60 11.31 -6.36 6.47
C GLY A 60 11.24 -4.85 6.66
N ILE A 61 10.58 -4.46 7.72
CA ILE A 61 10.45 -3.05 8.12
C ILE A 61 10.82 -2.86 9.58
N VAL A 62 11.21 -1.65 9.92
CA VAL A 62 11.36 -1.18 11.29
C VAL A 62 10.18 -0.30 11.63
N ILE A 63 9.50 -0.60 12.71
CA ILE A 63 8.43 0.22 13.27
C ILE A 63 8.79 0.70 14.67
N ASP A 64 8.22 1.82 15.03
CA ASP A 64 8.22 2.31 16.41
C ASP A 64 6.77 2.36 16.90
N TRP A 65 6.55 1.98 18.14
CA TRP A 65 5.24 2.12 18.76
C TRP A 65 5.07 3.58 19.15
N ALA A 66 4.16 4.28 18.50
CA ALA A 66 4.03 5.73 18.58
C ALA A 66 3.94 6.23 20.03
N PRO A 67 4.86 7.06 20.46
CA PRO A 67 4.97 7.54 21.84
C PRO A 67 3.97 8.66 22.16
N GLN A 68 2.90 8.82 21.41
CA GLN A 68 1.92 9.89 21.60
C GLN A 68 1.23 9.87 22.97
N LEU A 69 1.38 8.79 23.74
CA LEU A 69 0.93 8.72 25.13
C LEU A 69 1.92 9.31 26.13
N SER A 70 3.14 9.64 25.72
CA SER A 70 4.19 10.15 26.59
C SER A 70 4.54 11.61 26.30
N LEU A 71 3.59 12.51 26.46
CA LEU A 71 3.88 13.94 26.56
C LEU A 71 4.71 14.30 27.81
N LYS A 72 4.91 13.37 28.72
CA LYS A 72 5.65 13.61 29.99
C LYS A 72 6.96 12.85 30.14
N ASP A 73 7.15 11.76 29.39
CA ASP A 73 8.38 10.95 29.50
C ASP A 73 9.12 10.89 28.17
N LYS A 74 10.02 11.86 27.96
CA LYS A 74 11.01 11.81 26.87
C LYS A 74 11.95 10.58 26.96
N MET A 75 11.80 9.75 27.98
CA MET A 75 12.60 8.54 28.20
C MET A 75 11.93 7.26 27.68
N ALA A 76 10.67 7.30 27.26
CA ALA A 76 10.00 6.19 26.59
C ALA A 76 10.02 6.40 25.06
N ALA A 77 11.18 6.75 24.50
CA ALA A 77 11.40 6.55 23.08
C ALA A 77 11.16 5.06 22.82
N GLY A 78 10.17 4.75 21.99
CA GLY A 78 9.79 3.36 21.73
C GLY A 78 11.00 2.56 21.29
N ILE A 79 11.06 1.31 21.69
CA ILE A 79 12.11 0.40 21.22
C ILE A 79 11.76 0.04 19.78
N PRO A 80 12.60 0.41 18.79
CA PRO A 80 12.34 0.05 17.41
C PRO A 80 12.16 -1.46 17.27
N THR A 81 11.06 -1.85 16.66
CA THR A 81 10.73 -3.26 16.45
C THR A 81 10.92 -3.63 14.99
N THR A 82 11.67 -4.68 14.76
CA THR A 82 11.90 -5.22 13.41
C THR A 82 10.84 -6.25 13.07
N LEU A 83 10.16 -6.09 11.95
CA LEU A 83 9.23 -7.03 11.37
C LEU A 83 9.82 -7.59 10.09
N LYS A 84 10.17 -8.87 10.07
CA LYS A 84 10.63 -9.58 8.86
C LYS A 84 9.44 -10.09 8.06
N SER A 85 9.54 -10.00 6.73
CA SER A 85 8.53 -10.53 5.83
C SER A 85 9.14 -10.98 4.50
N HIS A 86 8.43 -11.85 3.78
CA HIS A 86 8.81 -12.26 2.43
C HIS A 86 8.34 -11.28 1.36
N ALA A 87 7.34 -10.47 1.68
CA ALA A 87 6.83 -9.41 0.82
C ALA A 87 6.34 -8.23 1.65
N ILE A 88 6.51 -7.04 1.11
CA ILE A 88 6.08 -5.77 1.68
C ILE A 88 5.24 -5.06 0.64
N ILE A 89 4.15 -4.42 1.05
CA ILE A 89 3.34 -3.57 0.19
C ILE A 89 3.37 -2.15 0.75
N ASP A 90 3.90 -1.20 -0.02
CA ASP A 90 3.81 0.21 0.32
C ASP A 90 2.43 0.76 -0.09
N ALA A 91 1.58 0.96 0.91
CA ALA A 91 0.29 1.62 0.80
C ALA A 91 0.24 2.91 1.65
N THR A 92 1.40 3.56 1.87
CA THR A 92 1.54 4.72 2.76
C THR A 92 1.03 6.03 2.17
N GLY A 93 0.32 5.95 1.06
CA GLY A 93 -0.34 7.09 0.43
C GLY A 93 0.64 8.02 -0.28
N ILE A 94 0.33 9.31 -0.30
CA ILE A 94 1.08 10.33 -1.06
C ILE A 94 2.56 10.45 -0.62
N ASP A 95 2.86 10.04 0.60
CA ASP A 95 4.23 10.11 1.12
C ASP A 95 5.13 9.00 0.56
N ALA A 96 4.56 7.88 0.08
CA ALA A 96 5.28 6.70 -0.42
C ALA A 96 6.48 6.34 0.46
N ARG A 97 6.25 6.29 1.80
CA ARG A 97 7.32 6.31 2.81
C ARG A 97 8.31 5.17 2.67
N VAL A 98 7.83 3.98 2.33
CA VAL A 98 8.69 2.79 2.17
C VAL A 98 9.53 2.90 0.91
N CYS A 99 8.90 3.18 -0.22
CA CYS A 99 9.59 3.32 -1.50
C CYS A 99 10.56 4.51 -1.53
N ARG A 100 10.25 5.58 -0.80
CA ARG A 100 11.13 6.77 -0.72
C ARG A 100 12.50 6.43 -0.15
N ILE A 101 12.60 5.51 0.80
CA ILE A 101 13.89 5.05 1.32
C ILE A 101 14.75 4.44 0.21
N LEU A 102 14.17 3.59 -0.65
CA LEU A 102 14.89 3.02 -1.79
C LEU A 102 15.29 4.07 -2.82
N MET A 103 14.46 5.09 -3.01
CA MET A 103 14.79 6.22 -3.89
C MET A 103 15.97 7.04 -3.35
N GLU A 104 15.97 7.37 -2.06
CA GLU A 104 17.03 8.11 -1.38
C GLU A 104 18.36 7.35 -1.39
N LYS A 105 18.31 6.02 -1.32
CA LYS A 105 19.46 5.15 -1.41
C LYS A 105 19.88 4.80 -2.85
N GLY A 106 19.14 5.29 -3.85
CA GLY A 106 19.45 5.07 -5.26
C GLY A 106 19.14 3.67 -5.78
N ALA A 107 18.44 2.84 -4.99
CA ALA A 107 18.06 1.49 -5.38
C ALA A 107 16.92 1.47 -6.41
N ILE A 108 16.05 2.48 -6.38
CA ILE A 108 15.05 2.74 -7.41
C ILE A 108 15.12 4.21 -7.85
N LYS A 109 14.71 4.46 -9.09
CA LYS A 109 14.69 5.82 -9.64
C LYS A 109 13.25 6.32 -9.75
N PRO A 110 12.96 7.56 -9.32
CA PRO A 110 11.65 8.15 -9.58
C PRO A 110 11.44 8.30 -11.07
N VAL A 111 10.25 7.96 -11.54
CA VAL A 111 9.85 8.17 -12.92
C VAL A 111 9.30 9.59 -13.03
N LYS A 112 9.96 10.43 -13.83
CA LYS A 112 9.42 11.75 -14.20
C LYS A 112 8.54 11.59 -15.42
N GLN A 113 7.25 11.76 -15.26
CA GLN A 113 6.35 11.89 -16.40
C GLN A 113 6.23 13.39 -16.77
N GLU A 114 6.61 13.75 -17.99
CA GLU A 114 6.70 15.16 -18.39
C GLU A 114 5.34 15.82 -18.66
N GLN A 115 4.33 15.07 -19.08
CA GLN A 115 2.95 15.59 -19.25
C GLN A 115 1.96 14.42 -19.13
N VAL A 116 1.22 14.37 -18.04
CA VAL A 116 0.17 13.37 -17.86
C VAL A 116 -1.20 14.02 -17.96
N ASP A 117 -2.03 13.52 -18.85
CA ASP A 117 -3.44 13.86 -18.86
C ASP A 117 -4.08 13.37 -17.55
N ILE A 118 -4.70 14.29 -16.80
CA ILE A 118 -5.43 13.96 -15.57
C ILE A 118 -6.47 12.85 -15.80
N ARG A 119 -7.04 12.78 -17.01
CA ARG A 119 -8.01 11.73 -17.37
C ARG A 119 -7.40 10.32 -17.47
N ALA A 120 -6.10 10.24 -17.78
CA ALA A 120 -5.38 8.98 -17.85
C ALA A 120 -4.84 8.51 -16.51
N SER A 121 -4.90 9.34 -15.46
CA SER A 121 -4.27 9.07 -14.15
C SER A 121 -4.73 7.77 -13.51
N GLU A 122 -6.00 7.40 -13.62
CA GLU A 122 -6.52 6.15 -13.04
C GLU A 122 -5.94 4.91 -13.73
N ASN A 123 -5.86 4.92 -15.07
CA ASN A 123 -5.27 3.82 -15.83
C ASN A 123 -3.78 3.70 -15.54
N LEU A 124 -3.06 4.82 -15.54
CA LEU A 124 -1.63 4.86 -15.22
C LEU A 124 -1.34 4.35 -13.81
N LEU A 125 -2.19 4.69 -12.84
CA LEU A 125 -2.06 4.16 -11.48
C LEU A 125 -2.20 2.65 -11.47
N LEU A 126 -3.21 2.09 -12.14
CA LEU A 126 -3.41 0.66 -12.20
C LEU A 126 -2.31 -0.07 -12.97
N GLU A 127 -1.84 0.49 -14.08
CA GLU A 127 -0.74 -0.07 -14.88
C GLU A 127 0.55 -0.17 -14.07
N ASN A 128 0.88 0.88 -13.32
CA ASN A 128 2.11 0.97 -12.53
C ASN A 128 2.00 0.42 -11.10
N THR A 129 0.84 -0.10 -10.71
CA THR A 129 0.67 -0.82 -9.44
C THR A 129 1.32 -2.19 -9.53
N GLY A 130 2.13 -2.55 -8.55
CA GLY A 130 2.75 -3.86 -8.46
C GLY A 130 4.16 -3.82 -7.90
N ASN A 131 4.98 -4.80 -8.28
CA ASN A 131 6.35 -4.93 -7.81
C ASN A 131 7.23 -3.78 -8.33
N ILE A 132 7.95 -3.12 -7.41
CA ILE A 132 8.89 -2.03 -7.72
C ILE A 132 10.34 -2.40 -7.38
N TYR A 133 10.50 -3.31 -6.47
CA TYR A 133 11.78 -3.86 -6.03
C TYR A 133 11.56 -5.30 -5.56
N PRO A 134 12.52 -6.23 -5.67
CA PRO A 134 12.33 -7.59 -5.17
C PRO A 134 11.85 -7.59 -3.72
N GLY A 135 10.71 -8.22 -3.45
CA GLY A 135 10.08 -8.25 -2.13
C GLY A 135 9.33 -6.98 -1.72
N LEU A 136 9.26 -5.94 -2.57
CA LEU A 136 8.47 -4.74 -2.32
C LEU A 136 7.57 -4.40 -3.50
N ALA A 137 6.29 -4.29 -3.23
CA ALA A 137 5.27 -3.81 -4.15
C ALA A 137 4.67 -2.48 -3.68
N VAL A 138 4.06 -1.74 -4.59
CA VAL A 138 3.47 -0.43 -4.33
C VAL A 138 2.02 -0.37 -4.82
N THR A 139 1.17 0.35 -4.09
CA THR A 139 -0.26 0.49 -4.40
C THR A 139 -0.82 1.86 -4.01
N GLY A 140 -1.96 2.20 -4.58
CA GLY A 140 -2.69 3.42 -4.25
C GLY A 140 -1.92 4.70 -4.56
N MET A 141 -2.08 5.73 -3.73
CA MET A 141 -1.44 7.04 -3.94
C MET A 141 0.09 6.99 -3.93
N ALA A 142 0.70 5.97 -3.32
CA ALA A 142 2.15 5.80 -3.36
C ALA A 142 2.65 5.56 -4.79
N VAL A 143 1.89 4.83 -5.62
CA VAL A 143 2.17 4.67 -7.06
C VAL A 143 2.24 6.02 -7.75
N ALA A 144 1.24 6.87 -7.49
CA ALA A 144 1.18 8.19 -8.13
C ALA A 144 2.40 9.06 -7.77
N THR A 145 2.85 9.00 -6.52
CA THR A 145 4.04 9.72 -6.07
C THR A 145 5.30 9.25 -6.76
N ILE A 146 5.49 7.92 -6.89
CA ILE A 146 6.72 7.35 -7.46
C ILE A 146 6.79 7.57 -8.97
N TYR A 147 5.66 7.42 -9.64
CA TYR A 147 5.57 7.52 -11.09
C TYR A 147 5.18 8.92 -11.60
N GLY A 148 5.10 9.93 -10.71
CA GLY A 148 4.78 11.30 -11.10
C GLY A 148 3.37 11.49 -11.67
N ILE A 149 2.42 10.60 -11.31
CA ILE A 149 1.04 10.66 -11.79
C ILE A 149 0.27 11.78 -11.07
N PRO A 150 -0.47 12.64 -11.77
CA PRO A 150 -1.26 13.70 -11.15
C PRO A 150 -2.31 13.14 -10.18
N HIS A 151 -2.29 13.61 -8.94
CA HIS A 151 -3.22 13.15 -7.90
C HIS A 151 -4.67 13.60 -8.13
N GLY A 152 -4.87 14.74 -8.84
CA GLY A 152 -6.20 15.33 -9.05
C GLY A 152 -7.17 14.51 -9.88
N GLY A 153 -6.69 13.52 -10.63
CA GLY A 153 -7.50 12.62 -11.45
C GLY A 153 -7.85 11.28 -10.79
N LEU A 154 -7.34 11.03 -9.59
CA LEU A 154 -7.48 9.74 -8.92
C LEU A 154 -8.74 9.68 -8.07
N THR A 155 -9.45 8.55 -8.16
CA THR A 155 -10.63 8.27 -7.34
C THR A 155 -10.34 7.12 -6.36
N LEU A 156 -11.21 6.99 -5.36
CA LEU A 156 -11.16 5.86 -4.45
C LEU A 156 -11.33 4.52 -5.16
N CYS A 157 -12.00 4.52 -6.31
CA CYS A 157 -12.15 3.35 -7.16
C CYS A 157 -10.80 2.80 -7.62
N SER A 158 -9.96 3.65 -8.21
CA SER A 158 -8.64 3.25 -8.68
C SER A 158 -7.74 2.78 -7.53
N MET A 159 -7.87 3.39 -6.34
CA MET A 159 -7.12 2.96 -5.15
C MET A 159 -7.52 1.55 -4.68
N LEU A 160 -8.81 1.24 -4.62
CA LEU A 160 -9.28 -0.09 -4.23
C LEU A 160 -8.92 -1.16 -5.27
N LEU A 161 -9.05 -0.85 -6.55
CA LEU A 161 -8.64 -1.75 -7.63
C LEU A 161 -7.13 -2.00 -7.64
N SER A 162 -6.34 -0.96 -7.38
CA SER A 162 -4.90 -1.04 -7.20
C SER A 162 -4.54 -1.96 -6.02
N GLY A 163 -5.23 -1.82 -4.88
CA GLY A 163 -5.05 -2.70 -3.73
C GLY A 163 -5.34 -4.16 -4.05
N ARG A 164 -6.41 -4.46 -4.79
CA ARG A 164 -6.74 -5.82 -5.23
C ARG A 164 -5.66 -6.37 -6.17
N LYS A 165 -5.27 -5.60 -7.17
CA LYS A 165 -4.23 -6.00 -8.14
C LYS A 165 -2.92 -6.37 -7.43
N VAL A 166 -2.42 -5.50 -6.54
CA VAL A 166 -1.17 -5.75 -5.82
C VAL A 166 -1.25 -6.97 -4.92
N ALA A 167 -2.40 -7.22 -4.30
CA ALA A 167 -2.61 -8.40 -3.48
C ALA A 167 -2.51 -9.69 -4.31
N ASP A 168 -3.15 -9.74 -5.47
CA ASP A 168 -3.08 -10.89 -6.39
C ASP A 168 -1.63 -11.14 -6.85
N GLU A 169 -0.88 -10.10 -7.23
CA GLU A 169 0.54 -10.21 -7.63
C GLU A 169 1.43 -10.71 -6.49
N VAL A 170 1.24 -10.21 -5.28
CA VAL A 170 2.02 -10.61 -4.11
C VAL A 170 1.70 -12.06 -3.70
N ILE A 171 0.46 -12.49 -3.80
CA ILE A 171 0.06 -13.90 -3.55
C ILE A 171 0.76 -14.83 -4.55
N MET A 172 0.80 -14.47 -5.82
CA MET A 172 1.53 -15.25 -6.84
C MET A 172 3.02 -15.33 -6.49
N PHE A 173 3.67 -14.21 -6.20
CA PHE A 173 5.07 -14.15 -5.79
C PHE A 173 5.38 -15.03 -4.56
N LEU A 174 4.55 -14.95 -3.53
CA LEU A 174 4.72 -15.77 -2.32
C LEU A 174 4.55 -17.27 -2.62
N SER A 175 3.63 -17.63 -3.51
CA SER A 175 3.42 -19.00 -3.94
C SER A 175 4.64 -19.59 -4.65
N GLU A 176 5.31 -18.79 -5.49
CA GLU A 176 6.55 -19.18 -6.17
C GLU A 176 7.70 -19.43 -5.19
N ILE A 177 7.89 -18.52 -4.22
CA ILE A 177 8.90 -18.68 -3.17
C ILE A 177 8.66 -19.98 -2.38
N PHE A 178 7.41 -20.24 -2.03
CA PHE A 178 7.06 -21.44 -1.26
C PHE A 178 7.33 -22.72 -2.04
N LEU A 179 7.00 -22.77 -3.32
CA LEU A 179 7.27 -23.90 -4.21
C LEU A 179 8.77 -24.15 -4.37
N LEU A 180 9.58 -23.10 -4.49
CA LEU A 180 11.04 -23.23 -4.57
C LEU A 180 11.64 -23.74 -3.25
N SER A 181 11.12 -23.32 -2.11
CA SER A 181 11.58 -23.77 -0.80
C SER A 181 11.25 -25.25 -0.54
N CYS A 182 10.14 -25.76 -1.10
CA CYS A 182 9.75 -27.16 -1.00
C CYS A 182 10.58 -28.08 -1.92
N LYS A 183 11.11 -27.59 -3.04
CA LYS A 183 11.96 -28.36 -3.97
C LYS A 183 13.40 -28.53 -3.47
N ASN A 184 13.83 -27.69 -2.55
CA ASN A 184 15.21 -27.69 -2.02
C ASN A 184 15.32 -28.41 -0.66
N ARG A 185 14.29 -29.09 -0.23
CA ARG A 185 14.28 -30.02 0.91
C ARG A 185 14.17 -31.47 0.43
#